data_fb1434ab183f6cbabd73cb7ba036bb05
#
_entry.id   fb1434ab183f6cbabd73cb7ba036bb05
#
_cell.length_a   1.000
_cell.length_b   1.000
_cell.length_c   1.000
_cell.angle_alpha   90.00
_cell.angle_beta   90.00
_cell.angle_gamma   90.00
#
_symmetry.space_group_name_H-M   'P 1'
#
loop_
_entity.id
_entity.type
_entity.pdbx_description
1 polymer ?
#
loop_
_entity_poly.entity_id
_entity_poly.type
_entity_poly.pdbx_seq_one_letter_code
_entity_poly.pdbx_strand_id
1 'polypeptide(L)'
;ASRSMTTPGLIEERLWNEREILQNKINQEETTYFGLPEKKMEYERLKYLEELNNEYFSIFTQKKIEYELSNAGYSTSNRILKNPLLSEFPISPNHKMMYTIFGVIGLLIGLGLMVLRYLTYNDIISIHDLEKLLPESANLLGAVPLYKKKMKYSQVVVNESSKSRMAEAIRSIRSNMSFVKKDAKVVAISSSISGEGKTFVILNLAGLIAANGKKTLVIDLDLRKPKVHHGFGTENVLGMSNLISGISTLEEVIQHSDIPNLDFITAGPIPPNPSELIQSKEMSEIIENL
;
A
#
# COMPACT_ATOMS: atom_id res chain seq x y z
N ALA A 1 -41.46 -26.83 -8.95
CA ALA A 1 -40.77 -27.18 -10.18
C ALA A 1 -39.65 -26.18 -10.42
N SER A 2 -38.47 -26.45 -9.84
CA SER A 2 -37.26 -25.68 -10.11
C SER A 2 -36.69 -26.13 -11.44
N ARG A 3 -36.86 -25.34 -12.51
CA ARG A 3 -36.05 -25.49 -13.71
C ARG A 3 -34.63 -25.15 -13.33
N SER A 4 -33.77 -26.15 -13.28
CA SER A 4 -32.31 -25.95 -13.29
C SER A 4 -31.98 -25.18 -14.57
N MET A 5 -31.51 -23.94 -14.41
CA MET A 5 -30.90 -23.21 -15.54
C MET A 5 -29.75 -24.07 -16.04
N THR A 6 -29.84 -24.46 -17.30
CA THR A 6 -28.80 -25.24 -17.95
C THR A 6 -27.54 -24.39 -18.07
N THR A 7 -26.38 -25.00 -17.89
CA THR A 7 -25.05 -24.34 -18.00
C THR A 7 -24.88 -23.36 -19.16
N PRO A 8 -25.47 -23.57 -20.35
CA PRO A 8 -25.46 -22.60 -21.46
C PRO A 8 -26.10 -21.26 -21.13
N GLY A 9 -27.21 -21.25 -20.42
CA GLY A 9 -27.91 -20.00 -20.07
C GLY A 9 -27.11 -19.11 -19.11
N LEU A 10 -26.37 -19.70 -18.18
CA LEU A 10 -25.51 -18.95 -17.26
C LEU A 10 -24.28 -18.34 -17.96
N ILE A 11 -23.76 -18.99 -18.99
CA ILE A 11 -22.63 -18.46 -19.78
C ILE A 11 -23.12 -17.33 -20.68
N GLU A 12 -24.27 -17.48 -21.29
CA GLU A 12 -24.88 -16.44 -22.13
C GLU A 12 -25.20 -15.18 -21.31
N GLU A 13 -25.77 -15.32 -20.12
CA GLU A 13 -26.04 -14.21 -19.21
C GLU A 13 -24.76 -13.51 -18.74
N ARG A 14 -23.72 -14.28 -18.44
CA ARG A 14 -22.39 -13.72 -18.10
C ARG A 14 -21.78 -12.93 -19.25
N LEU A 15 -21.79 -13.48 -20.45
CA LEU A 15 -21.25 -12.80 -21.63
C LEU A 15 -22.05 -11.53 -21.97
N TRP A 16 -23.36 -11.57 -21.78
CA TRP A 16 -24.22 -10.41 -21.98
C TRP A 16 -23.92 -9.30 -20.97
N ASN A 17 -23.81 -9.63 -19.69
CA ASN A 17 -23.43 -8.70 -18.63
C ASN A 17 -22.02 -8.11 -18.84
N GLU A 18 -21.06 -8.93 -19.24
CA GLU A 18 -19.69 -8.48 -19.51
C GLU A 18 -19.63 -7.53 -20.71
N ARG A 19 -20.40 -7.82 -21.75
CA ARG A 19 -20.57 -6.91 -22.90
C ARG A 19 -21.15 -5.56 -22.50
N GLU A 20 -22.19 -5.55 -21.68
CA GLU A 20 -22.83 -4.31 -21.21
C GLU A 20 -21.86 -3.47 -20.37
N ILE A 21 -21.10 -4.10 -19.49
CA ILE A 21 -20.08 -3.44 -18.68
C ILE A 21 -18.97 -2.84 -19.56
N LEU A 22 -18.51 -3.58 -20.57
CA LEU A 22 -17.48 -3.10 -21.50
C LEU A 22 -18.00 -1.94 -22.34
N GLN A 23 -19.23 -2.02 -22.87
CA GLN A 23 -19.83 -0.94 -23.64
C GLN A 23 -20.00 0.34 -22.82
N ASN A 24 -20.42 0.22 -21.57
CA ASN A 24 -20.55 1.36 -20.66
C ASN A 24 -19.18 1.99 -20.33
N LYS A 25 -18.16 1.17 -20.16
CA LYS A 25 -16.78 1.66 -19.98
C LYS A 25 -16.26 2.39 -21.22
N ILE A 26 -16.48 1.85 -22.42
CA ILE A 26 -16.11 2.50 -23.68
C ILE A 26 -16.79 3.87 -23.78
N ASN A 27 -18.09 3.95 -23.59
CA ASN A 27 -18.86 5.20 -23.68
C ASN A 27 -18.40 6.24 -22.62
N GLN A 28 -18.02 5.81 -21.44
CA GLN A 28 -17.52 6.69 -20.38
C GLN A 28 -16.13 7.22 -20.70
N GLU A 29 -15.29 6.40 -21.32
CA GLU A 29 -13.93 6.78 -21.72
C GLU A 29 -13.93 7.68 -22.97
N GLU A 30 -14.80 7.46 -23.96
CA GLU A 30 -14.92 8.31 -25.15
C GLU A 30 -15.15 9.78 -24.83
N THR A 31 -15.92 10.07 -23.78
CA THR A 31 -16.24 11.45 -23.38
C THR A 31 -15.11 12.15 -22.62
N THR A 32 -14.16 11.42 -22.10
CA THR A 32 -13.11 11.96 -21.18
C THR A 32 -11.73 12.07 -21.84
N TYR A 33 -11.50 11.52 -23.05
CA TYR A 33 -10.14 11.14 -23.49
C TYR A 33 -9.61 11.72 -24.78
N PHE A 34 -10.11 12.82 -25.25
CA PHE A 34 -9.46 13.53 -26.35
C PHE A 34 -8.14 14.19 -25.87
N GLY A 35 -7.03 13.46 -25.91
CA GLY A 35 -5.72 14.08 -25.82
C GLY A 35 -4.55 13.37 -25.13
N LEU A 36 -4.69 12.22 -24.51
CA LEU A 36 -3.57 11.54 -23.85
C LEU A 36 -3.23 10.17 -24.48
N PRO A 37 -1.98 9.93 -24.92
CA PRO A 37 -1.58 8.69 -25.62
C PRO A 37 -1.84 7.40 -24.83
N GLU A 38 -1.64 7.42 -23.51
CA GLU A 38 -1.87 6.25 -22.65
C GLU A 38 -3.34 5.83 -22.61
N LYS A 39 -4.22 6.79 -22.61
CA LYS A 39 -5.65 6.56 -22.55
C LYS A 39 -6.24 6.12 -23.87
N LYS A 40 -5.62 6.51 -24.99
CA LYS A 40 -5.97 5.99 -26.31
C LYS A 40 -5.67 4.50 -26.42
N MET A 41 -4.56 4.04 -25.85
CA MET A 41 -4.22 2.61 -25.80
C MET A 41 -5.23 1.81 -24.95
N GLU A 42 -5.69 2.37 -23.85
CA GLU A 42 -6.69 1.72 -23.00
C GLU A 42 -8.06 1.66 -23.70
N TYR A 43 -8.45 2.71 -24.38
CA TYR A 43 -9.66 2.73 -25.22
C TYR A 43 -9.60 1.68 -26.32
N GLU A 44 -8.51 1.60 -27.08
CA GLU A 44 -8.33 0.59 -28.14
C GLU A 44 -8.35 -0.84 -27.56
N ARG A 45 -7.76 -1.05 -26.40
CA ARG A 45 -7.84 -2.33 -25.70
C ARG A 45 -9.26 -2.69 -25.28
N LEU A 46 -10.00 -1.74 -24.73
CA LEU A 46 -11.40 -1.96 -24.32
C LEU A 46 -12.28 -2.23 -25.53
N LYS A 47 -12.08 -1.53 -26.62
CA LYS A 47 -12.78 -1.74 -27.89
C LYS A 47 -12.46 -3.12 -28.49
N TYR A 48 -11.18 -3.52 -28.47
CA TYR A 48 -10.80 -4.86 -28.91
C TYR A 48 -11.47 -5.96 -28.06
N LEU A 49 -11.53 -5.79 -26.75
CA LEU A 49 -12.20 -6.72 -25.86
C LEU A 49 -13.73 -6.77 -26.11
N GLU A 50 -14.33 -5.65 -26.42
CA GLU A 50 -15.75 -5.60 -26.78
C GLU A 50 -16.01 -6.33 -28.10
N GLU A 51 -15.21 -6.09 -29.14
CA GLU A 51 -15.29 -6.79 -30.43
C GLU A 51 -15.10 -8.31 -30.24
N LEU A 52 -14.11 -8.70 -29.48
CA LEU A 52 -13.84 -10.11 -29.16
C LEU A 52 -14.99 -10.77 -28.41
N ASN A 53 -15.56 -10.08 -27.43
CA ASN A 53 -16.72 -10.57 -26.69
C ASN A 53 -17.96 -10.72 -27.59
N ASN A 54 -18.17 -9.77 -28.50
CA ASN A 54 -19.25 -9.83 -29.50
C ASN A 54 -19.06 -11.02 -30.47
N GLU A 55 -17.82 -11.28 -30.89
CA GLU A 55 -17.51 -12.42 -31.75
C GLU A 55 -17.80 -13.74 -31.02
N TYR A 56 -17.31 -13.90 -29.80
CA TYR A 56 -17.60 -15.10 -29.00
C TYR A 56 -19.10 -15.26 -28.73
N PHE A 57 -19.80 -14.17 -28.44
CA PHE A 57 -21.25 -14.22 -28.24
C PHE A 57 -22.00 -14.69 -29.51
N SER A 58 -21.56 -14.21 -30.66
CA SER A 58 -22.18 -14.64 -31.97
C SER A 58 -21.93 -16.13 -32.25
N ILE A 59 -20.67 -16.60 -32.04
CA ILE A 59 -20.27 -18.00 -32.19
C ILE A 59 -21.08 -18.89 -31.25
N PHE A 60 -21.19 -18.46 -29.99
CA PHE A 60 -21.90 -19.21 -28.95
C PHE A 60 -23.41 -19.31 -29.30
N THR A 61 -23.99 -18.19 -29.70
CA THR A 61 -25.40 -18.15 -30.12
C THR A 61 -25.66 -19.05 -31.33
N GLN A 62 -24.75 -19.02 -32.32
CA GLN A 62 -24.82 -19.90 -33.48
C GLN A 62 -24.73 -21.37 -33.09
N LYS A 63 -23.79 -21.72 -32.20
CA LYS A 63 -23.64 -23.08 -31.69
C LYS A 63 -24.86 -23.53 -30.88
N LYS A 64 -25.45 -22.66 -30.11
CA LYS A 64 -26.69 -22.92 -29.36
C LYS A 64 -27.85 -23.24 -30.31
N ILE A 65 -28.03 -22.44 -31.36
CA ILE A 65 -29.07 -22.67 -32.38
C ILE A 65 -28.83 -24.01 -33.11
N GLU A 66 -27.58 -24.29 -33.50
CA GLU A 66 -27.18 -25.54 -34.14
C GLU A 66 -27.50 -26.74 -33.26
N TYR A 67 -27.19 -26.63 -31.94
CA TYR A 67 -27.51 -27.66 -30.96
C TYR A 67 -29.02 -27.85 -30.77
N GLU A 68 -29.79 -26.76 -30.68
CA GLU A 68 -31.25 -26.80 -30.56
C GLU A 68 -31.89 -27.37 -31.81
N LEU A 69 -31.40 -27.02 -33.01
CA LEU A 69 -31.84 -27.56 -34.27
C LEU A 69 -31.53 -29.06 -34.40
N SER A 70 -30.30 -29.45 -34.03
CA SER A 70 -29.89 -30.85 -33.98
C SER A 70 -30.75 -31.66 -33.02
N ASN A 71 -31.06 -31.09 -31.87
CA ASN A 71 -31.88 -31.76 -30.85
C ASN A 71 -33.36 -31.82 -31.26
N ALA A 72 -33.88 -30.79 -31.98
CA ALA A 72 -35.21 -30.77 -32.53
C ALA A 72 -35.38 -31.71 -33.74
N GLY A 73 -34.28 -31.94 -34.50
CA GLY A 73 -34.23 -32.85 -35.61
C GLY A 73 -34.13 -34.32 -35.18
N TYR A 74 -33.77 -34.62 -33.95
CA TYR A 74 -33.75 -35.97 -33.40
C TYR A 74 -35.16 -36.41 -32.97
N SER A 75 -36.02 -36.52 -33.93
CA SER A 75 -37.21 -37.39 -33.83
C SER A 75 -36.75 -38.84 -33.96
N THR A 76 -36.22 -39.36 -32.86
CA THR A 76 -35.78 -40.76 -32.83
C THR A 76 -37.01 -41.64 -32.78
N SER A 77 -37.25 -42.34 -33.91
CA SER A 77 -37.95 -43.63 -33.87
C SER A 77 -37.09 -44.60 -33.04
N ASN A 78 -37.04 -44.42 -31.74
CA ASN A 78 -36.28 -45.27 -30.86
C ASN A 78 -36.90 -46.68 -30.86
N ARG A 79 -36.38 -47.54 -31.69
CA ARG A 79 -36.71 -48.94 -31.66
C ARG A 79 -35.87 -49.57 -30.57
N ILE A 80 -36.54 -50.14 -29.55
CA ILE A 80 -35.85 -50.88 -28.50
C ILE A 80 -35.20 -52.11 -29.13
N LEU A 81 -33.91 -52.04 -29.39
CA LEU A 81 -33.11 -53.12 -29.98
C LEU A 81 -32.65 -54.15 -28.95
N LYS A 82 -32.64 -53.78 -27.69
CA LYS A 82 -32.27 -54.67 -26.57
C LYS A 82 -32.98 -54.23 -25.30
N ASN A 83 -33.39 -55.18 -24.48
CA ASN A 83 -33.83 -54.92 -23.13
C ASN A 83 -32.69 -54.29 -22.31
N PRO A 84 -32.98 -53.28 -21.48
CA PRO A 84 -31.94 -52.71 -20.64
C PRO A 84 -31.37 -53.79 -19.73
N LEU A 85 -30.09 -54.07 -19.88
CA LEU A 85 -29.32 -54.86 -18.95
C LEU A 85 -28.85 -53.94 -17.83
N LEU A 86 -29.10 -54.33 -16.60
CA LEU A 86 -28.55 -53.64 -15.45
C LEU A 86 -27.01 -53.76 -15.50
N SER A 87 -26.33 -52.69 -15.60
CA SER A 87 -24.86 -52.66 -15.50
C SER A 87 -24.49 -52.92 -14.05
N GLU A 88 -23.64 -53.92 -13.80
CA GLU A 88 -23.11 -54.21 -12.45
C GLU A 88 -22.27 -53.08 -11.89
N PHE A 89 -21.79 -52.18 -12.76
CA PHE A 89 -20.99 -51.05 -12.38
C PHE A 89 -21.62 -49.75 -12.90
N PRO A 90 -21.62 -48.66 -12.12
CA PRO A 90 -22.10 -47.37 -12.56
C PRO A 90 -21.23 -46.84 -13.70
N ILE A 91 -21.82 -46.61 -14.87
CA ILE A 91 -21.16 -46.09 -16.08
C ILE A 91 -20.81 -44.60 -15.90
N SER A 92 -21.57 -43.89 -15.07
CA SER A 92 -21.38 -42.47 -14.77
C SER A 92 -21.86 -42.16 -13.34
N PRO A 93 -21.20 -41.27 -12.59
CA PRO A 93 -20.03 -40.51 -12.97
C PRO A 93 -18.71 -41.27 -12.78
N ASN A 94 -17.73 -41.04 -13.66
CA ASN A 94 -16.38 -41.57 -13.48
C ASN A 94 -15.66 -40.73 -12.41
N HIS A 95 -15.65 -41.22 -11.19
CA HIS A 95 -15.07 -40.52 -10.04
C HIS A 95 -13.59 -40.14 -10.25
N LYS A 96 -12.81 -41.02 -10.89
CA LYS A 96 -11.39 -40.74 -11.17
C LYS A 96 -11.24 -39.54 -12.12
N MET A 97 -12.01 -39.51 -13.20
CA MET A 97 -12.00 -38.41 -14.15
C MET A 97 -12.48 -37.09 -13.52
N MET A 98 -13.50 -37.19 -12.67
CA MET A 98 -14.03 -36.03 -11.95
C MET A 98 -12.97 -35.43 -11.02
N TYR A 99 -12.31 -36.26 -10.20
CA TYR A 99 -11.26 -35.76 -9.30
C TYR A 99 -10.05 -35.21 -10.04
N THR A 100 -9.67 -35.78 -11.18
CA THR A 100 -8.57 -35.24 -11.99
C THR A 100 -8.93 -33.90 -12.60
N ILE A 101 -10.13 -33.75 -13.15
CA ILE A 101 -10.59 -32.45 -13.71
C ILE A 101 -10.65 -31.36 -12.63
N PHE A 102 -11.31 -31.66 -11.50
CA PHE A 102 -11.39 -30.69 -10.41
C PHE A 102 -10.02 -30.39 -9.78
N GLY A 103 -9.12 -31.38 -9.71
CA GLY A 103 -7.74 -31.19 -9.27
C GLY A 103 -6.97 -30.24 -10.19
N VAL A 104 -7.08 -30.42 -11.50
CA VAL A 104 -6.43 -29.54 -12.49
C VAL A 104 -7.02 -28.12 -12.43
N ILE A 105 -8.34 -28.00 -12.37
CA ILE A 105 -9.01 -26.69 -12.24
C ILE A 105 -8.58 -25.99 -10.94
N GLY A 106 -8.55 -26.70 -9.83
CA GLY A 106 -8.10 -26.15 -8.54
C GLY A 106 -6.66 -25.65 -8.59
N LEU A 107 -5.77 -26.42 -9.25
CA LEU A 107 -4.37 -26.02 -9.44
C LEU A 107 -4.25 -24.77 -10.32
N LEU A 108 -5.00 -24.70 -11.42
CA LEU A 108 -5.01 -23.53 -12.31
C LEU A 108 -5.54 -22.29 -11.61
N ILE A 109 -6.60 -22.42 -10.82
CA ILE A 109 -7.13 -21.32 -10.01
C ILE A 109 -6.10 -20.87 -8.97
N GLY A 110 -5.46 -21.82 -8.27
CA GLY A 110 -4.42 -21.51 -7.29
C GLY A 110 -3.23 -20.76 -7.90
N LEU A 111 -2.75 -21.22 -9.05
CA LEU A 111 -1.70 -20.53 -9.80
C LEU A 111 -2.15 -19.14 -10.26
N GLY A 112 -3.37 -19.02 -10.77
CA GLY A 112 -3.94 -17.74 -11.20
C GLY A 112 -4.01 -16.73 -10.06
N LEU A 113 -4.47 -17.16 -8.88
CA LEU A 113 -4.51 -16.31 -7.67
C LEU A 113 -3.10 -15.92 -7.20
N MET A 114 -2.13 -16.84 -7.29
CA MET A 114 -0.74 -16.55 -6.94
C MET A 114 -0.14 -15.49 -7.87
N VAL A 115 -0.36 -15.61 -9.18
CA VAL A 115 0.08 -14.63 -10.19
C VAL A 115 -0.62 -13.29 -9.97
N LEU A 116 -1.93 -13.30 -9.75
CA LEU A 116 -2.69 -12.08 -9.46
C LEU A 116 -2.16 -11.37 -8.23
N ARG A 117 -1.92 -12.12 -7.15
CA ARG A 117 -1.32 -11.58 -5.92
C ARG A 117 0.08 -11.04 -6.17
N TYR A 118 0.89 -11.71 -6.96
CA TYR A 118 2.24 -11.25 -7.34
C TYR A 118 2.20 -9.94 -8.12
N LEU A 119 1.28 -9.80 -9.08
CA LEU A 119 1.11 -8.59 -9.89
C LEU A 119 0.53 -7.41 -9.10
N THR A 120 -0.29 -7.69 -8.07
CA THR A 120 -0.88 -6.65 -7.20
C THR A 120 -0.03 -6.33 -5.99
N TYR A 121 1.08 -7.05 -5.79
CA TYR A 121 1.98 -6.86 -4.66
C TYR A 121 2.94 -5.71 -4.97
N ASN A 122 2.61 -4.51 -4.46
CA ASN A 122 3.39 -3.28 -4.68
C ASN A 122 4.22 -2.88 -3.45
N ASP A 123 4.56 -3.84 -2.58
CA ASP A 123 5.38 -3.53 -1.43
C ASP A 123 6.84 -3.31 -1.84
N ILE A 124 7.44 -2.26 -1.30
CA ILE A 124 8.86 -1.99 -1.45
C ILE A 124 9.63 -2.97 -0.57
N ILE A 125 10.27 -3.97 -1.16
CA ILE A 125 11.00 -5.02 -0.43
C ILE A 125 12.48 -4.70 -0.34
N SER A 126 13.03 -3.96 -1.30
CA SER A 126 14.45 -3.66 -1.38
C SER A 126 14.74 -2.16 -1.49
N ILE A 127 15.93 -1.76 -1.07
CA ILE A 127 16.45 -0.40 -1.26
C ILE A 127 16.48 -0.05 -2.75
N HIS A 128 16.82 -1.01 -3.60
CA HIS A 128 16.88 -0.81 -5.05
C HIS A 128 15.51 -0.53 -5.69
N ASP A 129 14.44 -1.12 -5.16
CA ASP A 129 13.07 -0.81 -5.62
C ASP A 129 12.68 0.61 -5.26
N LEU A 130 13.12 1.07 -4.07
CA LEU A 130 12.91 2.44 -3.63
C LEU A 130 13.69 3.44 -4.50
N GLU A 131 14.96 3.16 -4.82
CA GLU A 131 15.79 4.01 -5.68
C GLU A 131 15.16 4.26 -7.05
N LYS A 132 14.53 3.25 -7.64
CA LYS A 132 13.84 3.37 -8.93
C LYS A 132 12.58 4.24 -8.89
N LEU A 133 11.96 4.35 -7.71
CA LEU A 133 10.73 5.12 -7.49
C LEU A 133 11.01 6.56 -7.07
N LEU A 134 12.23 6.84 -6.58
CA LEU A 134 12.60 8.18 -6.15
C LEU A 134 12.80 9.10 -7.35
N PRO A 135 12.32 10.36 -7.29
CA PRO A 135 12.66 11.36 -8.28
C PRO A 135 14.17 11.70 -8.21
N GLU A 136 14.76 12.15 -9.31
CA GLU A 136 16.18 12.52 -9.40
C GLU A 136 16.62 13.58 -8.35
N SER A 137 15.68 14.37 -7.85
CA SER A 137 15.90 15.36 -6.80
C SER A 137 15.98 14.79 -5.39
N ALA A 138 15.60 13.53 -5.20
CA ALA A 138 15.58 12.89 -3.89
C ALA A 138 16.79 11.95 -3.71
N ASN A 139 17.47 12.12 -2.58
CA ASN A 139 18.63 11.28 -2.24
C ASN A 139 18.23 10.24 -1.19
N LEU A 140 18.61 9.00 -1.41
CA LEU A 140 18.48 7.95 -0.40
C LEU A 140 19.58 8.12 0.66
N LEU A 141 19.21 8.52 1.86
CA LEU A 141 20.17 8.73 2.95
C LEU A 141 20.61 7.43 3.61
N GLY A 142 19.77 6.40 3.59
CA GLY A 142 20.09 5.10 4.17
C GLY A 142 18.85 4.34 4.61
N ALA A 143 19.05 3.13 5.10
CA ALA A 143 17.99 2.27 5.64
C ALA A 143 18.25 1.97 7.12
N VAL A 144 17.20 2.12 7.92
CA VAL A 144 17.24 1.81 9.35
C VAL A 144 16.68 0.41 9.56
N PRO A 145 17.48 -0.54 10.11
CA PRO A 145 16.99 -1.89 10.35
C PRO A 145 15.93 -1.90 11.46
N LEU A 146 15.03 -2.88 11.38
CA LEU A 146 14.03 -3.06 12.43
C LEU A 146 14.70 -3.36 13.77
N TYR A 147 14.39 -2.57 14.78
CA TYR A 147 14.87 -2.79 16.13
C TYR A 147 14.09 -3.92 16.80
N LYS A 148 14.75 -5.03 17.09
CA LYS A 148 14.10 -6.28 17.55
C LYS A 148 13.66 -6.27 19.01
N LYS A 149 14.25 -5.41 19.86
CA LYS A 149 13.88 -5.32 21.29
C LYS A 149 12.53 -4.59 21.39
N LYS A 150 11.55 -5.24 22.03
CA LYS A 150 10.25 -4.59 22.27
C LYS A 150 10.44 -3.41 23.22
N MET A 151 10.07 -2.22 22.76
CA MET A 151 10.04 -1.00 23.56
C MET A 151 8.61 -0.51 23.64
N LYS A 152 8.21 0.01 24.79
CA LYS A 152 6.90 0.63 24.96
C LYS A 152 6.83 1.96 24.18
N TYR A 153 7.92 2.70 24.20
CA TYR A 153 8.09 3.98 23.51
C TYR A 153 9.47 4.03 22.83
N SER A 154 9.59 4.90 21.82
CA SER A 154 10.86 5.16 21.15
C SER A 154 11.86 5.78 22.14
N GLN A 155 13.09 5.30 22.16
CA GLN A 155 14.19 5.76 23.03
C GLN A 155 15.46 5.92 22.22
N VAL A 156 16.44 6.66 22.78
CA VAL A 156 17.77 6.76 22.20
C VAL A 156 18.57 5.51 22.52
N VAL A 157 18.77 4.65 21.53
CA VAL A 157 19.48 3.36 21.68
C VAL A 157 20.88 3.35 21.08
N VAL A 158 21.23 4.34 20.27
CA VAL A 158 22.56 4.42 19.60
C VAL A 158 23.72 4.57 20.58
N ASN A 159 23.45 5.10 21.76
CA ASN A 159 24.46 5.29 22.81
C ASN A 159 24.67 4.03 23.68
N GLU A 160 23.68 3.10 23.74
CA GLU A 160 23.78 1.86 24.50
C GLU A 160 24.80 0.89 23.88
N SER A 161 24.92 0.86 22.57
CA SER A 161 25.85 0.00 21.83
C SER A 161 26.35 0.66 20.56
N SER A 162 27.50 1.28 20.64
CA SER A 162 28.14 1.99 19.55
C SER A 162 28.45 1.10 18.32
N LYS A 163 28.54 -0.23 18.50
CA LYS A 163 28.82 -1.22 17.43
C LYS A 163 27.56 -1.92 16.92
N SER A 164 26.38 -1.48 17.33
CA SER A 164 25.13 -2.09 16.82
C SER A 164 24.88 -1.72 15.35
N ARG A 165 24.23 -2.63 14.60
CA ARG A 165 23.80 -2.35 13.23
C ARG A 165 22.91 -1.10 13.16
N MET A 166 22.16 -0.85 14.21
CA MET A 166 21.33 0.34 14.34
C MET A 166 22.18 1.61 14.41
N ALA A 167 23.18 1.64 15.28
CA ALA A 167 24.09 2.77 15.41
C ALA A 167 24.84 3.04 14.09
N GLU A 168 25.28 1.98 13.39
CA GLU A 168 25.93 2.12 12.10
C GLU A 168 24.98 2.69 11.04
N ALA A 169 23.73 2.24 10.99
CA ALA A 169 22.73 2.76 10.07
C ALA A 169 22.48 4.27 10.30
N ILE A 170 22.31 4.68 11.55
CA ILE A 170 22.11 6.10 11.89
C ILE A 170 23.36 6.94 11.60
N ARG A 171 24.58 6.40 11.82
CA ARG A 171 25.83 7.08 11.44
C ARG A 171 25.92 7.28 9.93
N SER A 172 25.56 6.25 9.16
CA SER A 172 25.50 6.34 7.69
C SER A 172 24.55 7.44 7.24
N ILE A 173 23.32 7.47 7.79
CA ILE A 173 22.34 8.52 7.50
C ILE A 173 22.91 9.92 7.83
N ARG A 174 23.50 10.10 9.03
CA ARG A 174 24.13 11.37 9.40
C ARG A 174 25.23 11.78 8.42
N SER A 175 26.10 10.83 8.04
CA SER A 175 27.16 11.08 7.06
C SER A 175 26.59 11.51 5.72
N ASN A 176 25.61 10.78 5.21
CA ASN A 176 24.99 11.06 3.92
C ASN A 176 24.21 12.39 3.92
N MET A 177 23.58 12.76 5.04
CA MET A 177 23.00 14.10 5.20
C MET A 177 24.04 15.21 5.00
N SER A 178 25.25 15.05 5.53
CA SER A 178 26.30 16.06 5.36
C SER A 178 26.82 16.18 3.94
N PHE A 179 26.68 15.14 3.11
CA PHE A 179 26.99 15.21 1.69
C PHE A 179 25.88 15.94 0.89
N VAL A 180 24.61 15.78 1.30
CA VAL A 180 23.50 16.47 0.65
C VAL A 180 23.54 17.98 0.96
N LYS A 181 23.75 18.34 2.22
CA LYS A 181 23.88 19.74 2.64
C LYS A 181 24.84 19.85 3.83
N LYS A 182 26.05 20.34 3.55
CA LYS A 182 27.17 20.39 4.51
C LYS A 182 26.88 21.14 5.80
N ASP A 183 26.13 22.23 5.70
CA ASP A 183 25.87 23.13 6.84
C ASP A 183 24.35 23.22 7.17
N ALA A 184 23.63 22.10 7.01
CA ALA A 184 22.22 22.07 7.41
C ALA A 184 22.09 22.22 8.92
N LYS A 185 21.49 23.34 9.35
CA LYS A 185 21.19 23.61 10.77
C LYS A 185 19.84 23.03 11.18
N VAL A 186 18.88 23.06 10.28
CA VAL A 186 17.50 22.62 10.52
C VAL A 186 17.20 21.41 9.63
N VAL A 187 16.69 20.36 10.22
CA VAL A 187 16.31 19.11 9.54
C VAL A 187 14.89 18.75 9.94
N ALA A 188 13.99 18.73 8.98
CA ALA A 188 12.62 18.26 9.19
C ALA A 188 12.50 16.79 8.80
N ILE A 189 11.90 15.98 9.66
CA ILE A 189 11.63 14.56 9.41
C ILE A 189 10.12 14.33 9.40
N SER A 190 9.62 13.81 8.30
CA SER A 190 8.21 13.48 8.11
C SER A 190 8.05 12.00 7.76
N SER A 191 6.82 11.51 7.81
CA SER A 191 6.44 10.16 7.39
C SER A 191 5.07 10.16 6.76
N SER A 192 4.84 9.24 5.82
CA SER A 192 3.57 9.14 5.08
C SER A 192 2.46 8.57 5.96
N ILE A 193 2.80 7.62 6.82
CA ILE A 193 1.86 6.92 7.69
C ILE A 193 2.33 6.98 9.15
N SER A 194 1.39 6.97 10.08
CA SER A 194 1.71 6.91 11.51
C SER A 194 2.29 5.54 11.87
N GLY A 195 3.41 5.52 12.58
CA GLY A 195 4.04 4.27 13.04
C GLY A 195 5.26 3.79 12.25
N GLU A 196 5.68 4.50 11.20
CA GLU A 196 6.87 4.16 10.38
C GLU A 196 8.21 4.35 11.10
N GLY A 197 8.21 4.81 12.34
CA GLY A 197 9.44 4.99 13.13
C GLY A 197 10.03 6.39 13.10
N LYS A 198 9.32 7.40 12.61
CA LYS A 198 9.74 8.82 12.58
C LYS A 198 10.39 9.25 13.91
N THR A 199 9.67 9.12 15.03
CA THR A 199 10.15 9.49 16.35
C THR A 199 11.41 8.72 16.76
N PHE A 200 11.48 7.43 16.43
CA PHE A 200 12.66 6.63 16.71
C PHE A 200 13.89 7.12 15.94
N VAL A 201 13.73 7.43 14.66
CA VAL A 201 14.83 7.94 13.82
C VAL A 201 15.30 9.31 14.32
N ILE A 202 14.39 10.22 14.61
CA ILE A 202 14.72 11.57 15.12
C ILE A 202 15.53 11.47 16.41
N LEU A 203 15.04 10.75 17.41
CA LEU A 203 15.69 10.64 18.71
C LEU A 203 17.10 10.05 18.59
N ASN A 204 17.27 8.99 17.77
CA ASN A 204 18.55 8.34 17.61
C ASN A 204 19.54 9.16 16.76
N LEU A 205 19.05 9.88 15.76
CA LEU A 205 19.88 10.78 14.97
C LEU A 205 20.33 11.98 15.80
N ALA A 206 19.44 12.61 16.54
CA ALA A 206 19.74 13.72 17.44
C ALA A 206 20.72 13.30 18.55
N GLY A 207 20.47 12.15 19.19
CA GLY A 207 21.37 11.59 20.19
C GLY A 207 22.77 11.34 19.64
N LEU A 208 22.88 10.85 18.41
CA LEU A 208 24.17 10.64 17.75
C LEU A 208 24.89 11.95 17.41
N ILE A 209 24.14 12.98 16.99
CA ILE A 209 24.69 14.30 16.67
C ILE A 209 25.20 14.96 17.95
N ALA A 210 24.43 14.91 19.03
CA ALA A 210 24.78 15.44 20.34
C ALA A 210 26.01 14.71 20.95
N ALA A 211 26.08 13.39 20.85
CA ALA A 211 27.22 12.60 21.30
C ALA A 211 28.53 12.97 20.58
N ASN A 212 28.46 13.58 19.40
CA ASN A 212 29.61 14.12 18.67
C ASN A 212 29.95 15.59 19.07
N GLY A 213 29.38 16.08 20.16
CA GLY A 213 29.69 17.41 20.72
C GLY A 213 28.93 18.57 20.06
N LYS A 214 27.94 18.30 19.17
CA LYS A 214 27.14 19.36 18.57
C LYS A 214 25.90 19.63 19.44
N LYS A 215 25.66 20.87 19.78
CA LYS A 215 24.40 21.28 20.41
C LYS A 215 23.25 20.95 19.49
N THR A 216 22.29 20.20 19.98
CA THR A 216 21.20 19.63 19.20
C THR A 216 19.87 19.87 19.95
N LEU A 217 18.89 20.40 19.24
CA LEU A 217 17.54 20.59 19.76
C LEU A 217 16.57 19.73 18.96
N VAL A 218 15.79 18.90 19.65
CA VAL A 218 14.70 18.13 19.07
C VAL A 218 13.38 18.84 19.32
N ILE A 219 12.61 19.10 18.27
CA ILE A 219 11.32 19.77 18.38
C ILE A 219 10.23 18.80 17.92
N ASP A 220 9.25 18.53 18.78
CA ASP A 220 8.08 17.73 18.43
C ASP A 220 6.99 18.62 17.81
N LEU A 221 6.81 18.51 16.50
CA LEU A 221 5.76 19.18 15.74
C LEU A 221 4.58 18.26 15.41
N ASP A 222 4.56 17.02 15.93
CA ASP A 222 3.39 16.15 15.83
C ASP A 222 2.33 16.55 16.87
N LEU A 223 1.71 17.69 16.67
CA LEU A 223 0.69 18.24 17.58
C LEU A 223 -0.60 17.39 17.63
N ARG A 224 -0.74 16.38 16.75
CA ARG A 224 -1.91 15.48 16.73
C ARG A 224 -1.71 14.24 17.57
N LYS A 225 -0.51 13.64 17.51
CA LYS A 225 -0.17 12.39 18.22
C LYS A 225 1.24 12.49 18.78
N PRO A 226 1.50 13.40 19.72
CA PRO A 226 2.83 13.65 20.25
C PRO A 226 3.41 12.37 20.90
N LYS A 227 4.71 12.11 20.65
CA LYS A 227 5.39 10.94 21.18
C LYS A 227 6.82 11.19 21.64
N VAL A 228 7.42 12.32 21.33
CA VAL A 228 8.80 12.66 21.66
C VAL A 228 8.99 12.70 23.19
N HIS A 229 8.05 13.25 23.93
CA HIS A 229 8.07 13.31 25.39
C HIS A 229 8.22 11.93 26.04
N HIS A 230 7.62 10.88 25.46
CA HIS A 230 7.81 9.51 25.95
C HIS A 230 9.24 9.01 25.75
N GLY A 231 9.92 9.49 24.71
CA GLY A 231 11.29 9.11 24.40
C GLY A 231 12.31 9.66 25.40
N PHE A 232 11.97 10.79 26.03
CA PHE A 232 12.75 11.42 27.08
C PHE A 232 12.20 11.16 28.49
N GLY A 233 11.10 10.41 28.62
CA GLY A 233 10.50 10.07 29.91
C GLY A 233 9.85 11.25 30.64
N THR A 234 9.42 12.28 29.91
CA THR A 234 8.82 13.51 30.46
C THR A 234 7.33 13.61 30.19
N GLU A 235 6.66 14.52 30.86
CA GLU A 235 5.28 14.87 30.61
C GLU A 235 5.17 15.85 29.44
N ASN A 236 4.02 15.87 28.76
CA ASN A 236 3.73 16.74 27.61
C ASN A 236 2.85 17.93 28.04
N VAL A 237 3.26 18.67 29.07
CA VAL A 237 2.47 19.77 29.66
C VAL A 237 2.77 21.10 29.00
N LEU A 238 4.05 21.41 28.77
CA LEU A 238 4.53 22.60 28.09
C LEU A 238 5.31 22.20 26.83
N GLY A 239 5.08 22.92 25.73
CA GLY A 239 5.76 22.61 24.48
C GLY A 239 5.41 23.56 23.35
N MET A 240 5.60 23.10 22.12
CA MET A 240 5.43 23.91 20.91
C MET A 240 4.05 24.54 20.78
N SER A 241 2.98 23.84 21.16
CA SER A 241 1.63 24.41 21.10
C SER A 241 1.47 25.65 22.01
N ASN A 242 2.09 25.63 23.18
CA ASN A 242 2.09 26.78 24.11
C ASN A 242 2.95 27.92 23.56
N LEU A 243 4.12 27.61 23.03
CA LEU A 243 5.04 28.57 22.45
C LEU A 243 4.45 29.30 21.25
N ILE A 244 3.90 28.53 20.28
CA ILE A 244 3.30 29.12 19.08
C ILE A 244 2.06 29.97 19.43
N SER A 245 1.31 29.58 20.45
CA SER A 245 0.14 30.32 20.92
C SER A 245 0.52 31.54 21.78
N GLY A 246 1.80 31.83 22.02
CA GLY A 246 2.26 32.94 22.84
C GLY A 246 1.96 32.81 24.34
N ILE A 247 1.62 31.60 24.81
CA ILE A 247 1.32 31.29 26.21
C ILE A 247 2.60 31.13 27.03
N SER A 248 3.67 30.63 26.42
CA SER A 248 4.96 30.38 27.06
C SER A 248 6.09 30.94 26.23
N THR A 249 7.21 31.24 26.90
CA THR A 249 8.44 31.65 26.24
C THR A 249 9.27 30.48 25.77
N LEU A 250 10.25 30.71 24.90
CA LEU A 250 11.15 29.68 24.40
C LEU A 250 11.94 29.03 25.55
N GLU A 251 12.40 29.81 26.51
CA GLU A 251 13.17 29.36 27.66
C GLU A 251 12.36 28.41 28.56
N GLU A 252 11.06 28.65 28.69
CA GLU A 252 10.17 27.80 29.50
C GLU A 252 9.84 26.46 28.87
N VAL A 253 9.87 26.36 27.55
CA VAL A 253 9.49 25.12 26.83
C VAL A 253 10.70 24.24 26.49
N ILE A 254 11.91 24.79 26.48
CA ILE A 254 13.14 24.00 26.29
C ILE A 254 13.39 23.14 27.53
N GLN A 255 13.54 21.84 27.29
CA GLN A 255 13.86 20.86 28.32
C GLN A 255 15.23 20.24 28.03
N HIS A 256 16.00 20.01 29.07
CA HIS A 256 17.30 19.38 28.97
C HIS A 256 17.16 17.86 29.12
N SER A 257 17.87 17.11 28.29
CA SER A 257 17.90 15.66 28.40
C SER A 257 19.09 15.19 29.23
N ASP A 258 19.07 13.92 29.65
CA ASP A 258 20.22 13.28 30.31
C ASP A 258 21.44 13.10 29.37
N ILE A 259 21.25 13.36 28.07
CA ILE A 259 22.31 13.23 27.06
C ILE A 259 22.98 14.61 26.89
N PRO A 260 24.27 14.71 27.09
CA PRO A 260 24.99 15.98 26.92
C PRO A 260 24.79 16.55 25.51
N ASN A 261 24.58 17.87 25.44
CA ASN A 261 24.34 18.64 24.22
C ASN A 261 23.02 18.31 23.50
N LEU A 262 22.08 17.59 24.11
CA LEU A 262 20.79 17.29 23.56
C LEU A 262 19.68 17.93 24.40
N ASP A 263 19.01 18.89 23.82
CA ASP A 263 17.83 19.52 24.39
C ASP A 263 16.60 19.15 23.56
N PHE A 264 15.42 19.33 24.10
CA PHE A 264 14.19 19.03 23.38
C PHE A 264 13.04 19.94 23.78
N ILE A 265 12.10 20.11 22.84
CA ILE A 265 10.82 20.77 23.09
C ILE A 265 9.73 19.75 22.72
N THR A 266 8.84 19.46 23.65
CA THR A 266 7.69 18.59 23.43
C THR A 266 6.63 19.30 22.59
N ALA A 267 5.64 18.57 22.11
CA ALA A 267 4.53 19.19 21.37
C ALA A 267 3.65 20.09 22.24
N GLY A 268 3.61 19.83 23.55
CA GLY A 268 2.65 20.46 24.46
C GLY A 268 1.25 19.85 24.35
N PRO A 269 0.25 20.46 25.00
CA PRO A 269 -1.15 20.05 24.92
C PRO A 269 -1.65 20.04 23.46
N ILE A 270 -2.50 19.10 23.13
CA ILE A 270 -3.06 18.99 21.77
C ILE A 270 -4.00 20.17 21.52
N PRO A 271 -3.67 21.06 20.57
CA PRO A 271 -4.51 22.19 20.26
C PRO A 271 -5.72 21.80 19.39
N PRO A 272 -6.80 22.57 19.35
CA PRO A 272 -7.95 22.29 18.50
C PRO A 272 -7.65 22.41 17.00
N ASN A 273 -6.66 23.22 16.62
CA ASN A 273 -6.27 23.54 15.23
C ASN A 273 -4.78 23.29 14.93
N PRO A 274 -4.28 22.06 15.02
CA PRO A 274 -2.83 21.76 14.90
C PRO A 274 -2.21 22.24 13.57
N SER A 275 -2.95 22.11 12.48
CA SER A 275 -2.44 22.45 11.14
C SER A 275 -2.29 23.95 10.93
N GLU A 276 -3.19 24.74 11.47
CA GLU A 276 -3.14 26.22 11.40
C GLU A 276 -1.99 26.75 12.21
N LEU A 277 -1.78 26.21 13.42
CA LEU A 277 -0.66 26.58 14.28
C LEU A 277 0.69 26.36 13.61
N ILE A 278 0.88 25.21 12.96
CA ILE A 278 2.15 24.90 12.29
C ILE A 278 2.38 25.84 11.07
N GLN A 279 1.32 26.30 10.43
CA GLN A 279 1.39 27.19 9.26
C GLN A 279 1.39 28.69 9.65
N SER A 280 1.37 28.99 10.91
CA SER A 280 1.31 30.37 11.38
C SER A 280 2.63 31.11 11.16
N LYS A 281 2.55 32.47 11.21
CA LYS A 281 3.73 33.34 11.13
C LYS A 281 4.63 33.17 12.35
N GLU A 282 4.02 32.99 13.50
CA GLU A 282 4.69 32.78 14.78
C GLU A 282 5.58 31.56 14.74
N MET A 283 5.13 30.48 14.10
CA MET A 283 5.94 29.29 13.90
C MET A 283 7.19 29.58 13.05
N SER A 284 7.03 30.35 11.98
CA SER A 284 8.17 30.72 11.12
C SER A 284 9.18 31.58 11.87
N GLU A 285 8.72 32.57 12.64
CA GLU A 285 9.57 33.41 13.48
C GLU A 285 10.32 32.64 14.57
N ILE A 286 9.66 31.64 15.17
CA ILE A 286 10.29 30.75 16.15
C ILE A 286 11.44 29.98 15.51
N ILE A 287 11.24 29.38 14.34
CA ILE A 287 12.27 28.59 13.65
C ILE A 287 13.43 29.45 13.17
N GLU A 288 13.19 30.71 12.80
CA GLU A 288 14.26 31.65 12.41
C GLU A 288 15.09 32.12 13.59
N ASN A 289 14.52 32.18 14.78
CA ASN A 289 15.17 32.65 16.01
C ASN A 289 15.89 31.51 16.79
N LEU A 290 15.74 30.25 16.41
CA LEU A 290 16.39 29.08 16.97
C LEU A 290 17.74 28.81 16.27
#